data_f89dbe5a18821d65883eef8738b6fb33
#
_entry.id   f89dbe5a18821d65883eef8738b6fb33
#
_cell.length_a   1.000
_cell.length_b   1.000
_cell.length_c   1.000
_cell.angle_alpha   90.00
_cell.angle_beta   90.00
_cell.angle_gamma   90.00
#
_symmetry.space_group_name_H-M   'P 1'
#
loop_
_entity.id
_entity.type
_entity.pdbx_description
1 polymer ?
#
loop_
_entity_poly.entity_id
_entity_poly.type
_entity_poly.pdbx_seq_one_letter_code
_entity_poly.pdbx_strand_id
1 'polypeptide(L)'
;MGKLNICVIGVGGVGGYFGGKLAHTFSSNPDSSVNIFFVARGKHLEAIKKNGLVLKSPEFGSMTCRPTLATERISDLPEIDIFLIAVKGYDLAGVAVSIRNQIKENTVLIPLLNGADIQERLRNKIKTGIILPACVYISSYVEEPGIIVHIGKPGKIIFGRDQDHPDTIPNEIFKVFEKSSIDYEWKDDANPAIWEKYIFIASLGLISACYNRTLGEILEEPSLKEEVIGIINEIYSIATKRNIRLPDGIADLSLKKAAMFPRDTQTSLQRDIHQKKGKSELELFGGTIIDLGKKLGIPTPTTKKIYRELGGVYYK
;
A
#
# COMPACT_ATOMS: atom_id res chain seq x y z
N MET A 1 -5.43 28.29 16.12
CA MET A 1 -4.69 27.21 15.45
C MET A 1 -5.25 27.05 14.03
N GLY A 2 -4.38 26.89 13.02
CA GLY A 2 -4.83 26.62 11.65
C GLY A 2 -5.53 25.26 11.55
N LYS A 3 -6.29 25.04 10.47
CA LYS A 3 -6.88 23.71 10.18
C LYS A 3 -5.78 22.73 9.77
N LEU A 4 -5.90 21.48 10.19
CA LEU A 4 -5.03 20.39 9.77
C LEU A 4 -5.38 19.98 8.33
N ASN A 5 -4.42 20.01 7.43
CA ASN A 5 -4.62 19.70 6.01
C ASN A 5 -4.09 18.29 5.71
N ILE A 6 -4.97 17.38 5.33
CA ILE A 6 -4.64 15.99 4.98
C ILE A 6 -4.90 15.75 3.51
N CYS A 7 -3.89 15.29 2.78
CA CYS A 7 -4.01 14.97 1.37
C CYS A 7 -3.90 13.46 1.13
N VAL A 8 -4.87 12.90 0.41
CA VAL A 8 -4.84 11.52 -0.08
C VAL A 8 -4.43 11.53 -1.56
N ILE A 9 -3.23 11.01 -1.84
CA ILE A 9 -2.73 10.89 -3.21
C ILE A 9 -2.99 9.48 -3.74
N GLY A 10 -3.79 9.39 -4.80
CA GLY A 10 -4.22 8.13 -5.36
C GLY A 10 -5.51 7.62 -4.71
N VAL A 11 -6.66 8.08 -5.21
CA VAL A 11 -8.00 7.72 -4.71
C VAL A 11 -8.51 6.45 -5.43
N GLY A 12 -7.67 5.40 -5.46
CA GLY A 12 -8.05 4.05 -5.89
C GLY A 12 -8.73 3.27 -4.75
N GLY A 13 -8.70 1.93 -4.79
CA GLY A 13 -9.32 1.10 -3.75
C GLY A 13 -8.88 1.49 -2.34
N VAL A 14 -7.55 1.47 -2.09
CA VAL A 14 -6.98 1.79 -0.77
C VAL A 14 -7.22 3.25 -0.37
N GLY A 15 -6.77 4.19 -1.20
CA GLY A 15 -6.90 5.61 -0.90
C GLY A 15 -8.36 6.10 -0.88
N GLY A 16 -9.22 5.49 -1.70
CA GLY A 16 -10.66 5.78 -1.70
C GLY A 16 -11.37 5.28 -0.44
N TYR A 17 -10.97 4.12 0.10
CA TYR A 17 -11.53 3.65 1.37
C TYR A 17 -11.11 4.53 2.55
N PHE A 18 -9.81 4.69 2.80
CA PHE A 18 -9.35 5.50 3.93
C PHE A 18 -9.66 6.99 3.76
N GLY A 19 -9.41 7.53 2.56
CA GLY A 19 -9.73 8.92 2.25
C GLY A 19 -11.24 9.21 2.28
N GLY A 20 -12.06 8.24 1.84
CA GLY A 20 -13.52 8.33 1.93
C GLY A 20 -14.00 8.45 3.38
N LYS A 21 -13.52 7.59 4.29
CA LYS A 21 -13.83 7.68 5.73
C LYS A 21 -13.43 9.04 6.31
N LEU A 22 -12.23 9.53 5.97
CA LEU A 22 -11.77 10.87 6.39
C LEU A 22 -12.68 11.99 5.86
N ALA A 23 -12.96 12.00 4.56
CA ALA A 23 -13.78 13.02 3.94
C ALA A 23 -15.23 13.00 4.46
N HIS A 24 -15.79 11.83 4.70
CA HIS A 24 -17.12 11.70 5.30
C HIS A 24 -17.16 12.31 6.70
N THR A 25 -16.15 12.04 7.53
CA THR A 25 -16.09 12.51 8.92
C THR A 25 -15.88 14.01 9.02
N PHE A 26 -14.97 14.57 8.23
CA PHE A 26 -14.50 15.94 8.45
C PHE A 26 -15.07 16.95 7.47
N SER A 27 -15.24 16.63 6.20
CA SER A 27 -15.68 17.62 5.21
C SER A 27 -17.19 17.89 5.25
N SER A 28 -17.97 17.03 5.89
CA SER A 28 -19.40 17.27 6.12
C SER A 28 -19.69 18.21 7.30
N ASN A 29 -18.67 18.56 8.10
CA ASN A 29 -18.77 19.46 9.23
C ASN A 29 -18.08 20.79 8.91
N PRO A 30 -18.81 21.91 8.75
CA PRO A 30 -18.23 23.24 8.48
C PRO A 30 -17.26 23.73 9.58
N ASP A 31 -17.50 23.32 10.83
CA ASP A 31 -16.67 23.67 11.98
C ASP A 31 -15.47 22.73 12.17
N SER A 32 -15.25 21.83 11.23
CA SER A 32 -14.12 20.89 11.28
C SER A 32 -12.79 21.63 11.33
N SER A 33 -11.94 21.19 12.24
CA SER A 33 -10.52 21.61 12.30
C SER A 33 -9.63 20.87 11.29
N VAL A 34 -10.21 20.03 10.41
CA VAL A 34 -9.48 19.20 9.45
C VAL A 34 -10.06 19.40 8.05
N ASN A 35 -9.19 19.66 7.08
CA ASN A 35 -9.51 19.68 5.66
C ASN A 35 -8.99 18.41 4.99
N ILE A 36 -9.77 17.82 4.09
CA ILE A 36 -9.39 16.61 3.33
C ILE A 36 -9.29 16.96 1.85
N PHE A 37 -8.14 16.66 1.28
CA PHE A 37 -7.83 16.89 -0.12
C PHE A 37 -7.62 15.55 -0.84
N PHE A 38 -8.15 15.45 -2.06
CA PHE A 38 -7.96 14.27 -2.91
C PHE A 38 -7.15 14.63 -4.14
N VAL A 39 -6.11 13.85 -4.42
CA VAL A 39 -5.40 13.89 -5.70
C VAL A 39 -5.75 12.63 -6.49
N ALA A 40 -6.53 12.83 -7.56
CA ALA A 40 -7.01 11.80 -8.46
C ALA A 40 -6.92 12.30 -9.91
N ARG A 41 -7.18 11.43 -10.89
CA ARG A 41 -7.04 11.79 -12.31
C ARG A 41 -8.17 11.22 -13.19
N GLY A 42 -8.33 11.84 -14.37
CA GLY A 42 -9.24 11.39 -15.42
C GLY A 42 -10.70 11.27 -14.98
N LYS A 43 -11.43 10.33 -15.57
CA LYS A 43 -12.87 10.13 -15.32
C LYS A 43 -13.21 9.90 -13.83
N HIS A 44 -12.29 9.31 -13.08
CA HIS A 44 -12.50 9.09 -11.65
C HIS A 44 -12.52 10.43 -10.87
N LEU A 45 -11.61 11.34 -11.18
CA LEU A 45 -11.60 12.69 -10.62
C LEU A 45 -12.86 13.48 -11.00
N GLU A 46 -13.26 13.42 -12.28
CA GLU A 46 -14.45 14.11 -12.77
C GLU A 46 -15.73 13.66 -12.02
N ALA A 47 -15.86 12.33 -11.83
CA ALA A 47 -16.97 11.77 -11.05
C ALA A 47 -16.96 12.24 -9.58
N ILE A 48 -15.78 12.23 -8.93
CA ILE A 48 -15.63 12.72 -7.56
C ILE A 48 -16.00 14.20 -7.45
N LYS A 49 -15.54 15.05 -8.37
CA LYS A 49 -15.89 16.47 -8.38
C LYS A 49 -17.38 16.72 -8.52
N LYS A 50 -18.06 15.97 -9.39
CA LYS A 50 -19.48 16.13 -9.67
C LYS A 50 -20.37 15.58 -8.56
N ASN A 51 -20.10 14.36 -8.12
CA ASN A 51 -21.03 13.58 -7.28
C ASN A 51 -20.51 13.33 -5.86
N GLY A 52 -19.20 13.57 -5.59
CA GLY A 52 -18.49 13.03 -4.44
C GLY A 52 -17.99 11.61 -4.71
N LEU A 53 -17.18 11.09 -3.81
CA LEU A 53 -16.75 9.69 -3.81
C LEU A 53 -17.83 8.84 -3.12
N VAL A 54 -18.34 7.83 -3.80
CA VAL A 54 -19.24 6.84 -3.18
C VAL A 54 -18.40 5.68 -2.66
N LEU A 55 -18.52 5.40 -1.37
CA LEU A 55 -17.87 4.27 -0.72
C LEU A 55 -18.92 3.26 -0.27
N LYS A 56 -18.89 2.07 -0.88
CA LYS A 56 -19.74 0.92 -0.54
C LYS A 56 -18.98 -0.05 0.34
N SER A 57 -19.53 -0.46 1.48
CA SER A 57 -18.88 -1.34 2.44
C SER A 57 -19.87 -2.19 3.21
N PRO A 58 -19.57 -3.46 3.52
CA PRO A 58 -20.39 -4.24 4.44
C PRO A 58 -20.38 -3.68 5.87
N GLU A 59 -19.40 -2.83 6.20
CA GLU A 59 -19.22 -2.22 7.51
C GLU A 59 -20.30 -1.15 7.83
N PHE A 60 -20.74 -0.38 6.82
CA PHE A 60 -21.64 0.76 7.01
C PHE A 60 -22.61 0.99 5.85
N GLY A 61 -22.71 0.08 4.89
CA GLY A 61 -23.54 0.23 3.68
C GLY A 61 -22.90 1.13 2.63
N SER A 62 -23.59 2.19 2.22
CA SER A 62 -23.10 3.14 1.21
C SER A 62 -23.07 4.54 1.77
N MET A 63 -21.97 5.26 1.56
CA MET A 63 -21.85 6.66 1.94
C MET A 63 -21.24 7.50 0.82
N THR A 64 -21.68 8.76 0.71
CA THR A 64 -21.08 9.74 -0.19
C THR A 64 -20.09 10.60 0.60
N CYS A 65 -18.86 10.64 0.11
CA CYS A 65 -17.73 11.31 0.73
C CYS A 65 -17.31 12.50 -0.15
N ARG A 66 -17.36 13.71 0.37
CA ARG A 66 -16.96 14.91 -0.36
C ARG A 66 -15.69 15.48 0.26
N PRO A 67 -14.55 15.51 -0.46
CA PRO A 67 -13.36 16.17 0.04
C PRO A 67 -13.56 17.70 0.02
N THR A 68 -12.71 18.43 0.76
CA THR A 68 -12.63 19.90 0.70
C THR A 68 -12.28 20.35 -0.72
N LEU A 69 -11.35 19.63 -1.37
CA LEU A 69 -11.00 19.82 -2.77
C LEU A 69 -10.56 18.48 -3.38
N ALA A 70 -10.98 18.19 -4.61
CA ALA A 70 -10.42 17.14 -5.43
C ALA A 70 -9.74 17.76 -6.66
N THR A 71 -8.48 17.40 -6.91
CA THR A 71 -7.68 17.94 -8.01
C THR A 71 -6.76 16.87 -8.62
N GLU A 72 -6.24 17.14 -9.80
CA GLU A 72 -5.16 16.35 -10.40
C GLU A 72 -3.78 16.94 -10.08
N ARG A 73 -3.72 18.25 -9.81
CA ARG A 73 -2.46 19.00 -9.68
C ARG A 73 -2.13 19.27 -8.22
N ILE A 74 -0.96 18.84 -7.80
CA ILE A 74 -0.41 19.12 -6.46
C ILE A 74 -0.28 20.63 -6.21
N SER A 75 -0.03 21.43 -7.27
CA SER A 75 0.07 22.90 -7.17
C SER A 75 -1.23 23.61 -6.78
N ASP A 76 -2.37 22.96 -6.88
CA ASP A 76 -3.67 23.52 -6.49
C ASP A 76 -3.93 23.39 -4.98
N LEU A 77 -3.10 22.59 -4.29
CA LEU A 77 -3.25 22.34 -2.86
C LEU A 77 -2.64 23.46 -2.01
N PRO A 78 -3.23 23.75 -0.85
CA PRO A 78 -2.56 24.56 0.16
C PRO A 78 -1.34 23.80 0.73
N GLU A 79 -0.69 24.37 1.72
CA GLU A 79 0.27 23.64 2.55
C GLU A 79 -0.40 22.42 3.18
N ILE A 80 0.23 21.25 3.05
CA ILE A 80 -0.30 19.96 3.54
C ILE A 80 0.55 19.48 4.73
N ASP A 81 -0.13 19.15 5.81
CA ASP A 81 0.49 18.64 7.04
C ASP A 81 0.71 17.12 6.95
N ILE A 82 -0.23 16.39 6.32
CA ILE A 82 -0.19 14.92 6.25
C ILE A 82 -0.52 14.46 4.83
N PHE A 83 0.37 13.65 4.24
CA PHE A 83 0.13 12.94 3.00
C PHE A 83 -0.14 11.44 3.26
N LEU A 84 -1.31 10.95 2.86
CA LEU A 84 -1.59 9.53 2.69
C LEU A 84 -1.33 9.18 1.23
N ILE A 85 -0.27 8.39 0.97
CA ILE A 85 0.14 8.05 -0.40
C ILE A 85 -0.35 6.64 -0.71
N ALA A 86 -1.37 6.53 -1.57
CA ALA A 86 -2.04 5.28 -1.91
C ALA A 86 -2.07 5.01 -3.43
N VAL A 87 -1.00 5.38 -4.10
CA VAL A 87 -0.80 5.09 -5.53
C VAL A 87 -0.26 3.68 -5.75
N LYS A 88 -0.23 3.22 -6.98
CA LYS A 88 0.48 2.00 -7.35
C LYS A 88 2.00 2.23 -7.34
N GLY A 89 2.78 1.18 -7.04
CA GLY A 89 4.23 1.27 -6.89
C GLY A 89 4.95 1.93 -8.06
N TYR A 90 4.48 1.70 -9.29
CA TYR A 90 5.05 2.31 -10.51
C TYR A 90 4.80 3.82 -10.64
N ASP A 91 3.85 4.41 -9.91
CA ASP A 91 3.59 5.86 -9.88
C ASP A 91 4.32 6.56 -8.71
N LEU A 92 4.89 5.79 -7.73
CA LEU A 92 5.46 6.32 -6.49
C LEU A 92 6.59 7.35 -6.74
N ALA A 93 7.51 7.04 -7.65
CA ALA A 93 8.63 7.93 -7.94
C ALA A 93 8.17 9.28 -8.50
N GLY A 94 7.17 9.27 -9.39
CA GLY A 94 6.56 10.48 -9.96
C GLY A 94 5.86 11.31 -8.88
N VAL A 95 5.11 10.66 -7.99
CA VAL A 95 4.46 11.32 -6.86
C VAL A 95 5.50 11.95 -5.93
N ALA A 96 6.54 11.22 -5.53
CA ALA A 96 7.59 11.74 -4.68
C ALA A 96 8.25 13.00 -5.25
N VAL A 97 8.51 13.02 -6.57
CA VAL A 97 9.05 14.21 -7.25
C VAL A 97 8.05 15.37 -7.24
N SER A 98 6.76 15.10 -7.44
CA SER A 98 5.74 16.17 -7.53
C SER A 98 5.46 16.86 -6.19
N ILE A 99 5.58 16.12 -5.04
CA ILE A 99 5.31 16.67 -3.71
C ILE A 99 6.54 17.22 -3.01
N ARG A 100 7.76 16.86 -3.41
CA ARG A 100 9.00 17.13 -2.65
C ARG A 100 9.18 18.60 -2.23
N ASN A 101 8.73 19.53 -3.06
CA ASN A 101 8.86 20.97 -2.79
C ASN A 101 7.81 21.50 -1.82
N GLN A 102 6.80 20.70 -1.45
CA GLN A 102 5.78 21.03 -0.46
C GLN A 102 6.07 20.40 0.91
N ILE A 103 7.06 19.50 0.95
CA ILE A 103 7.40 18.80 2.20
C ILE A 103 8.26 19.69 3.08
N LYS A 104 7.79 19.97 4.29
CA LYS A 104 8.50 20.65 5.38
C LYS A 104 9.00 19.64 6.41
N GLU A 105 9.79 20.09 7.37
CA GLU A 105 10.36 19.23 8.42
C GLU A 105 9.29 18.48 9.24
N ASN A 106 8.16 19.14 9.50
CA ASN A 106 7.04 18.57 10.25
C ASN A 106 5.96 17.92 9.38
N THR A 107 6.10 17.91 8.07
CA THR A 107 5.16 17.22 7.16
C THR A 107 5.27 15.72 7.34
N VAL A 108 4.14 15.04 7.54
CA VAL A 108 4.08 13.60 7.73
C VAL A 108 3.62 12.91 6.45
N LEU A 109 4.33 11.86 6.03
CA LEU A 109 3.99 11.01 4.91
C LEU A 109 3.72 9.59 5.40
N ILE A 110 2.57 9.03 5.03
CA ILE A 110 2.18 7.65 5.33
C ILE A 110 1.94 6.93 4.00
N PRO A 111 2.89 6.12 3.53
CA PRO A 111 2.71 5.35 2.30
C PRO A 111 1.83 4.12 2.56
N LEU A 112 0.66 4.09 1.96
CA LEU A 112 -0.30 2.99 2.04
C LEU A 112 -0.16 2.02 0.85
N LEU A 113 1.07 1.75 0.45
CA LEU A 113 1.42 0.86 -0.64
C LEU A 113 1.85 -0.52 -0.14
N ASN A 114 1.83 -1.50 -1.06
CA ASN A 114 2.55 -2.75 -0.85
C ASN A 114 4.04 -2.52 -1.12
N GLY A 115 4.91 -3.33 -0.49
CA GLY A 115 6.35 -3.29 -0.72
C GLY A 115 7.14 -3.21 0.59
N ALA A 116 8.37 -3.73 0.55
CA ALA A 116 9.26 -3.78 1.72
C ALA A 116 10.21 -2.58 1.79
N ASP A 117 10.39 -1.85 0.69
CA ASP A 117 11.35 -0.75 0.53
C ASP A 117 10.71 0.61 0.21
N ILE A 118 9.41 0.76 0.49
CA ILE A 118 8.64 1.97 0.11
C ILE A 118 9.19 3.23 0.80
N GLN A 119 9.52 3.15 2.09
CA GLN A 119 10.11 4.28 2.82
C GLN A 119 11.44 4.71 2.18
N GLU A 120 12.30 3.76 1.83
CA GLU A 120 13.59 4.04 1.18
C GLU A 120 13.41 4.68 -0.20
N ARG A 121 12.44 4.18 -0.99
CA ARG A 121 12.10 4.77 -2.29
C ARG A 121 11.67 6.22 -2.17
N LEU A 122 10.87 6.55 -1.15
CA LEU A 122 10.48 7.92 -0.85
C LEU A 122 11.69 8.76 -0.39
N ARG A 123 12.50 8.27 0.57
CA ARG A 123 13.71 8.95 1.08
C ARG A 123 14.74 9.24 -0.02
N ASN A 124 14.80 8.41 -1.05
CA ASN A 124 15.67 8.69 -2.21
C ASN A 124 15.30 9.98 -2.96
N LYS A 125 14.05 10.45 -2.86
CA LYS A 125 13.54 11.65 -3.56
C LYS A 125 13.19 12.80 -2.61
N ILE A 126 12.79 12.48 -1.37
CA ILE A 126 12.32 13.42 -0.34
C ILE A 126 13.31 13.37 0.81
N LYS A 127 14.02 14.48 1.06
CA LYS A 127 15.13 14.54 2.01
C LYS A 127 14.74 15.14 3.36
N THR A 128 13.54 15.68 3.47
CA THR A 128 12.99 16.28 4.69
C THR A 128 11.61 15.69 4.99
N GLY A 129 11.01 16.07 6.12
CA GLY A 129 9.71 15.53 6.54
C GLY A 129 9.82 14.13 7.17
N ILE A 130 8.74 13.68 7.77
CA ILE A 130 8.63 12.45 8.54
C ILE A 130 7.95 11.40 7.67
N ILE A 131 8.64 10.30 7.34
CA ILE A 131 8.08 9.22 6.52
C ILE A 131 7.83 8.00 7.42
N LEU A 132 6.59 7.83 7.84
CA LEU A 132 6.20 6.70 8.70
C LEU A 132 6.10 5.42 7.88
N PRO A 133 6.95 4.39 8.13
CA PRO A 133 6.81 3.11 7.44
C PRO A 133 5.45 2.50 7.76
N ALA A 134 4.75 2.01 6.73
CA ALA A 134 3.39 1.52 6.89
C ALA A 134 3.06 0.36 5.96
N CYS A 135 2.08 -0.45 6.37
CA CYS A 135 1.38 -1.38 5.50
C CYS A 135 -0.12 -1.39 5.82
N VAL A 136 -0.92 -1.81 4.85
CA VAL A 136 -2.38 -1.83 4.98
C VAL A 136 -2.95 -3.22 4.70
N TYR A 137 -3.95 -3.61 5.47
CA TYR A 137 -4.76 -4.80 5.22
C TYR A 137 -6.16 -4.34 4.82
N ILE A 138 -6.50 -4.49 3.56
CA ILE A 138 -7.79 -4.08 2.99
C ILE A 138 -8.06 -4.82 1.70
N SER A 139 -9.31 -5.16 1.44
CA SER A 139 -9.78 -5.61 0.14
C SER A 139 -10.77 -4.59 -0.42
N SER A 140 -10.29 -3.77 -1.35
CA SER A 140 -11.09 -2.71 -1.96
C SER A 140 -10.65 -2.45 -3.40
N TYR A 141 -11.59 -1.99 -4.22
CA TYR A 141 -11.34 -1.71 -5.63
C TYR A 141 -12.25 -0.58 -6.14
N VAL A 142 -11.88 -0.03 -7.28
CA VAL A 142 -12.72 0.91 -8.02
C VAL A 142 -13.70 0.09 -8.86
N GLU A 143 -14.99 0.16 -8.56
CA GLU A 143 -16.05 -0.51 -9.33
C GLU A 143 -16.28 0.22 -10.64
N GLU A 144 -16.46 1.55 -10.54
CA GLU A 144 -16.55 2.48 -11.65
C GLU A 144 -16.05 3.87 -11.22
N PRO A 145 -15.85 4.82 -12.16
CA PRO A 145 -15.41 6.16 -11.81
C PRO A 145 -16.24 6.80 -10.70
N GLY A 146 -15.59 7.16 -9.58
CA GLY A 146 -16.23 7.76 -8.41
C GLY A 146 -16.80 6.75 -7.40
N ILE A 147 -16.74 5.44 -7.65
CA ILE A 147 -17.29 4.41 -6.75
C ILE A 147 -16.21 3.44 -6.30
N ILE A 148 -16.03 3.35 -5.00
CA ILE A 148 -15.15 2.38 -4.34
C ILE A 148 -16.00 1.32 -3.65
N VAL A 149 -15.61 0.06 -3.83
CA VAL A 149 -16.18 -1.07 -3.11
C VAL A 149 -15.15 -1.65 -2.17
N HIS A 150 -15.51 -1.78 -0.91
CA HIS A 150 -14.79 -2.52 0.11
C HIS A 150 -15.49 -3.85 0.36
N ILE A 151 -14.74 -4.93 0.49
CA ILE A 151 -15.23 -6.26 0.79
C ILE A 151 -14.46 -6.87 1.95
N GLY A 152 -15.12 -7.73 2.72
CA GLY A 152 -14.53 -8.46 3.82
C GLY A 152 -14.42 -7.66 5.12
N LYS A 153 -13.31 -7.83 5.85
CA LYS A 153 -13.07 -7.20 7.15
C LYS A 153 -12.70 -5.72 7.00
N PRO A 154 -12.98 -4.88 8.03
CA PRO A 154 -12.54 -3.48 8.06
C PRO A 154 -11.06 -3.32 7.72
N GLY A 155 -10.75 -2.25 6.97
CA GLY A 155 -9.38 -1.95 6.60
C GLY A 155 -8.56 -1.49 7.80
N LYS A 156 -7.33 -2.02 7.93
CA LYS A 156 -6.38 -1.70 9.01
C LYS A 156 -5.09 -1.13 8.46
N ILE A 157 -4.58 -0.07 9.10
CA ILE A 157 -3.25 0.51 8.85
C ILE A 157 -2.32 0.08 9.98
N ILE A 158 -1.21 -0.57 9.65
CA ILE A 158 -0.09 -0.77 10.59
C ILE A 158 1.01 0.18 10.16
N PHE A 159 1.45 1.04 11.07
CA PHE A 159 2.51 2.01 10.78
C PHE A 159 3.36 2.25 12.02
N GLY A 160 4.54 2.81 11.81
CA GLY A 160 5.47 2.95 12.92
C GLY A 160 6.38 4.15 12.79
N ARG A 161 7.30 4.21 13.73
CA ARG A 161 8.25 5.30 13.89
C ARG A 161 9.17 5.43 12.68
N ASP A 162 9.39 6.65 12.25
CA ASP A 162 10.46 6.99 11.30
C ASP A 162 11.80 7.00 12.07
N GLN A 163 12.73 6.14 11.66
CA GLN A 163 14.02 6.03 12.35
C GLN A 163 14.90 7.29 12.20
N ASP A 164 14.65 8.11 11.16
CA ASP A 164 15.31 9.41 10.99
C ASP A 164 14.73 10.47 11.93
N HIS A 165 13.53 10.23 12.52
CA HIS A 165 12.81 11.10 13.43
C HIS A 165 12.29 10.33 14.65
N PRO A 166 13.20 9.74 15.48
CA PRO A 166 12.83 8.76 16.51
C PRO A 166 11.94 9.33 17.62
N ASP A 167 11.99 10.61 17.87
CA ASP A 167 11.23 11.26 18.95
C ASP A 167 9.81 11.68 18.52
N THR A 168 9.48 11.53 17.23
CA THR A 168 8.19 11.96 16.71
C THR A 168 7.11 10.92 16.91
N ILE A 169 6.04 11.31 17.61
CA ILE A 169 4.80 10.54 17.75
C ILE A 169 3.68 11.36 17.08
N PRO A 170 3.01 10.84 16.06
CA PRO A 170 2.01 11.59 15.29
C PRO A 170 0.64 11.60 15.96
N ASN A 171 0.53 12.20 17.14
CA ASN A 171 -0.71 12.22 17.95
C ASN A 171 -1.93 12.76 17.20
N GLU A 172 -1.74 13.73 16.31
CA GLU A 172 -2.86 14.28 15.52
C GLU A 172 -3.42 13.23 14.54
N ILE A 173 -2.58 12.36 14.01
CA ILE A 173 -3.01 11.25 13.14
C ILE A 173 -3.86 10.25 13.91
N PHE A 174 -3.47 9.91 15.15
CA PHE A 174 -4.24 9.01 16.00
C PHE A 174 -5.66 9.53 16.22
N LYS A 175 -5.77 10.81 16.64
CA LYS A 175 -7.08 11.47 16.83
C LYS A 175 -7.93 11.49 15.55
N VAL A 176 -7.30 11.72 14.40
CA VAL A 176 -7.98 11.74 13.10
C VAL A 176 -8.48 10.35 12.73
N PHE A 177 -7.67 9.31 12.91
CA PHE A 177 -8.05 7.94 12.62
C PHE A 177 -9.16 7.44 13.55
N GLU A 178 -9.06 7.72 14.84
CA GLU A 178 -10.09 7.40 15.83
C GLU A 178 -11.44 8.03 15.48
N LYS A 179 -11.47 9.34 15.23
CA LYS A 179 -12.69 10.05 14.83
C LYS A 179 -13.31 9.54 13.53
N SER A 180 -12.48 9.05 12.61
CA SER A 180 -12.92 8.50 11.31
C SER A 180 -13.19 6.99 11.36
N SER A 181 -13.12 6.37 12.54
CA SER A 181 -13.27 4.92 12.73
C SER A 181 -12.34 4.12 11.81
N ILE A 182 -11.12 4.61 11.60
CA ILE A 182 -10.06 3.91 10.88
C ILE A 182 -9.32 3.04 11.89
N ASP A 183 -9.33 1.72 11.69
CA ASP A 183 -8.54 0.80 12.51
C ASP A 183 -7.05 0.97 12.20
N TYR A 184 -6.25 1.15 13.24
CA TYR A 184 -4.81 1.30 13.10
C TYR A 184 -4.05 0.64 14.25
N GLU A 185 -2.79 0.37 13.98
CA GLU A 185 -1.84 -0.12 14.97
C GLU A 185 -0.53 0.65 14.84
N TRP A 186 -0.13 1.34 15.93
CA TRP A 186 1.15 2.00 16.02
C TRP A 186 2.22 1.06 16.57
N LYS A 187 3.39 1.08 15.97
CA LYS A 187 4.56 0.29 16.42
C LYS A 187 5.81 1.18 16.51
N ASP A 188 6.68 0.91 17.47
CA ASP A 188 8.00 1.54 17.50
C ASP A 188 8.84 1.11 16.30
N ASP A 189 8.69 -0.13 15.84
CA ASP A 189 9.24 -0.63 14.58
C ASP A 189 8.15 -1.38 13.80
N ALA A 190 7.71 -0.81 12.67
CA ALA A 190 6.73 -1.43 11.80
C ALA A 190 7.36 -2.39 10.76
N ASN A 191 8.70 -2.41 10.62
CA ASN A 191 9.36 -3.23 9.61
C ASN A 191 9.02 -4.73 9.71
N PRO A 192 8.98 -5.37 10.90
CA PRO A 192 8.57 -6.77 10.98
C PRO A 192 7.19 -7.03 10.35
N ALA A 193 6.20 -6.18 10.64
CA ALA A 193 4.84 -6.34 10.10
C ALA A 193 4.79 -6.09 8.59
N ILE A 194 5.54 -5.10 8.09
CA ILE A 194 5.66 -4.79 6.66
C ILE A 194 6.29 -5.98 5.92
N TRP A 195 7.38 -6.54 6.44
CA TRP A 195 8.09 -7.65 5.80
C TRP A 195 7.32 -8.96 5.89
N GLU A 196 6.64 -9.24 7.01
CA GLU A 196 5.74 -10.40 7.13
C GLU A 196 4.63 -10.34 6.08
N LYS A 197 4.00 -9.17 5.91
CA LYS A 197 3.01 -8.96 4.86
C LYS A 197 3.64 -9.12 3.48
N TYR A 198 4.81 -8.52 3.25
CA TYR A 198 5.47 -8.55 1.96
C TYR A 198 5.84 -9.97 1.53
N ILE A 199 6.38 -10.79 2.43
CA ILE A 199 6.64 -12.22 2.20
C ILE A 199 5.38 -12.90 1.66
N PHE A 200 4.26 -12.73 2.35
CA PHE A 200 2.99 -13.36 1.98
C PHE A 200 2.49 -12.91 0.60
N ILE A 201 2.43 -11.59 0.37
CA ILE A 201 1.84 -11.08 -0.87
C ILE A 201 2.76 -11.24 -2.09
N ALA A 202 4.09 -11.14 -1.91
CA ALA A 202 5.03 -11.24 -3.01
C ALA A 202 5.20 -12.69 -3.48
N SER A 203 5.42 -13.65 -2.56
CA SER A 203 5.60 -15.04 -2.92
C SER A 203 4.36 -15.64 -3.61
N LEU A 204 3.20 -15.52 -2.98
CA LEU A 204 1.95 -16.01 -3.56
C LEU A 204 1.53 -15.21 -4.80
N GLY A 205 1.76 -13.90 -4.80
CA GLY A 205 1.46 -13.02 -5.92
C GLY A 205 2.25 -13.40 -7.18
N LEU A 206 3.54 -13.62 -7.06
CA LEU A 206 4.40 -14.00 -8.17
C LEU A 206 4.02 -15.38 -8.75
N ILE A 207 3.82 -16.37 -7.90
CA ILE A 207 3.45 -17.74 -8.34
C ILE A 207 2.05 -17.76 -8.96
N SER A 208 1.05 -17.12 -8.29
CA SER A 208 -0.31 -17.06 -8.84
C SER A 208 -0.37 -16.35 -10.19
N ALA A 209 0.42 -15.30 -10.38
CA ALA A 209 0.48 -14.57 -11.64
C ALA A 209 1.20 -15.39 -12.73
N CYS A 210 2.32 -16.04 -12.39
CA CYS A 210 3.13 -16.81 -13.34
C CYS A 210 2.34 -18.00 -13.91
N TYR A 211 1.73 -18.78 -13.05
CA TYR A 211 1.04 -20.02 -13.44
C TYR A 211 -0.46 -19.84 -13.65
N ASN A 212 -0.99 -18.63 -13.47
CA ASN A 212 -2.42 -18.30 -13.51
C ASN A 212 -3.24 -19.23 -12.61
N ARG A 213 -2.80 -19.41 -11.36
CA ARG A 213 -3.42 -20.30 -10.37
C ARG A 213 -3.99 -19.52 -9.19
N THR A 214 -5.10 -20.00 -8.66
CA THR A 214 -5.69 -19.50 -7.42
C THR A 214 -4.89 -19.95 -6.20
N LEU A 215 -5.13 -19.34 -5.03
CA LEU A 215 -4.43 -19.73 -3.81
C LEU A 215 -4.64 -21.19 -3.45
N GLY A 216 -5.88 -21.72 -3.61
CA GLY A 216 -6.16 -23.14 -3.35
C GLY A 216 -5.40 -24.07 -4.31
N GLU A 217 -5.40 -23.77 -5.60
CA GLU A 217 -4.66 -24.57 -6.60
C GLU A 217 -3.15 -24.60 -6.34
N ILE A 218 -2.57 -23.46 -5.89
CA ILE A 218 -1.15 -23.40 -5.49
C ILE A 218 -0.88 -24.33 -4.29
N LEU A 219 -1.76 -24.32 -3.30
CA LEU A 219 -1.60 -25.14 -2.10
C LEU A 219 -1.81 -26.64 -2.33
N GLU A 220 -2.55 -27.02 -3.37
CA GLU A 220 -2.80 -28.40 -3.77
C GLU A 220 -1.66 -28.98 -4.63
N GLU A 221 -0.89 -28.13 -5.32
CA GLU A 221 0.18 -28.54 -6.24
C GLU A 221 1.56 -28.47 -5.52
N PRO A 222 2.21 -29.62 -5.24
CA PRO A 222 3.46 -29.65 -4.48
C PRO A 222 4.59 -28.81 -5.11
N SER A 223 4.72 -28.84 -6.43
CA SER A 223 5.78 -28.10 -7.15
C SER A 223 5.61 -26.59 -7.00
N LEU A 224 4.37 -26.07 -7.08
CA LEU A 224 4.09 -24.65 -6.89
C LEU A 224 4.30 -24.22 -5.44
N LYS A 225 3.97 -25.09 -4.49
CA LYS A 225 4.22 -24.87 -3.08
C LYS A 225 5.70 -24.74 -2.76
N GLU A 226 6.54 -25.60 -3.36
CA GLU A 226 7.99 -25.51 -3.24
C GLU A 226 8.54 -24.18 -3.79
N GLU A 227 8.04 -23.71 -4.92
CA GLU A 227 8.44 -22.42 -5.46
C GLU A 227 8.01 -21.23 -4.57
N VAL A 228 6.80 -21.28 -3.99
CA VAL A 228 6.36 -20.28 -2.98
C VAL A 228 7.32 -20.27 -1.80
N ILE A 229 7.68 -21.45 -1.25
CA ILE A 229 8.62 -21.59 -0.14
C ILE A 229 10.01 -21.05 -0.55
N GLY A 230 10.44 -21.34 -1.78
CA GLY A 230 11.70 -20.82 -2.32
C GLY A 230 11.75 -19.29 -2.27
N ILE A 231 10.72 -18.60 -2.77
CA ILE A 231 10.64 -17.14 -2.73
C ILE A 231 10.56 -16.62 -1.28
N ILE A 232 9.79 -17.28 -0.42
CA ILE A 232 9.71 -16.92 1.01
C ILE A 232 11.10 -16.96 1.66
N ASN A 233 11.87 -18.02 1.44
CA ASN A 233 13.21 -18.18 1.99
C ASN A 233 14.20 -17.15 1.46
N GLU A 234 14.09 -16.75 0.20
CA GLU A 234 14.88 -15.68 -0.39
C GLU A 234 14.58 -14.33 0.30
N ILE A 235 13.29 -13.98 0.49
CA ILE A 235 12.87 -12.75 1.18
C ILE A 235 13.27 -12.81 2.67
N TYR A 236 13.09 -13.96 3.34
CA TYR A 236 13.48 -14.15 4.72
C TYR A 236 15.00 -13.92 4.93
N SER A 237 15.83 -14.45 4.03
CA SER A 237 17.28 -14.25 4.07
C SER A 237 17.65 -12.78 3.90
N ILE A 238 16.96 -12.04 3.02
CA ILE A 238 17.12 -10.59 2.84
C ILE A 238 16.72 -9.84 4.11
N ALA A 239 15.58 -10.17 4.71
CA ALA A 239 15.09 -9.55 5.93
C ALA A 239 16.05 -9.77 7.10
N THR A 240 16.54 -11.00 7.27
CA THR A 240 17.54 -11.35 8.31
C THR A 240 18.82 -10.55 8.12
N LYS A 241 19.33 -10.42 6.90
CA LYS A 241 20.52 -9.64 6.60
C LYS A 241 20.35 -8.13 6.90
N ARG A 242 19.11 -7.67 6.90
CA ARG A 242 18.71 -6.29 7.27
C ARG A 242 18.37 -6.16 8.75
N ASN A 243 18.62 -7.16 9.58
CA ASN A 243 18.29 -7.21 11.01
C ASN A 243 16.77 -7.07 11.30
N ILE A 244 15.92 -7.47 10.37
CA ILE A 244 14.48 -7.46 10.55
C ILE A 244 14.06 -8.79 11.17
N ARG A 245 13.46 -8.75 12.35
CA ARG A 245 13.02 -9.93 13.09
C ARG A 245 11.69 -10.41 12.52
N LEU A 246 11.71 -11.59 11.95
CA LEU A 246 10.51 -12.28 11.46
C LEU A 246 10.26 -13.55 12.30
N PRO A 247 9.01 -14.01 12.39
CA PRO A 247 8.70 -15.25 13.10
C PRO A 247 9.43 -16.46 12.51
N ASP A 248 9.87 -17.36 13.40
CA ASP A 248 10.36 -18.67 12.97
C ASP A 248 9.25 -19.43 12.24
N GLY A 249 9.59 -20.20 11.21
CA GLY A 249 8.63 -20.96 10.44
C GLY A 249 7.70 -20.08 9.58
N ILE A 250 8.14 -18.87 9.18
CA ILE A 250 7.32 -17.92 8.40
C ILE A 250 6.76 -18.54 7.10
N ALA A 251 7.43 -19.53 6.51
CA ALA A 251 6.93 -20.24 5.35
C ALA A 251 5.64 -21.02 5.70
N ASP A 252 5.67 -21.82 6.75
CA ASP A 252 4.50 -22.55 7.22
C ASP A 252 3.36 -21.62 7.65
N LEU A 253 3.70 -20.53 8.34
CA LEU A 253 2.71 -19.52 8.73
C LEU A 253 2.05 -18.88 7.51
N SER A 254 2.82 -18.57 6.48
CA SER A 254 2.32 -18.01 5.22
C SER A 254 1.40 -18.99 4.48
N LEU A 255 1.77 -20.26 4.39
CA LEU A 255 0.94 -21.29 3.76
C LEU A 255 -0.35 -21.54 4.55
N LYS A 256 -0.29 -21.62 5.88
CA LYS A 256 -1.48 -21.71 6.75
C LYS A 256 -2.40 -20.51 6.57
N LYS A 257 -1.85 -19.31 6.50
CA LYS A 257 -2.61 -18.08 6.23
C LYS A 257 -3.27 -18.11 4.85
N ALA A 258 -2.58 -18.59 3.82
CA ALA A 258 -3.14 -18.75 2.49
C ALA A 258 -4.32 -19.73 2.47
N ALA A 259 -4.25 -20.81 3.24
CA ALA A 259 -5.32 -21.81 3.37
C ALA A 259 -6.61 -21.27 4.06
N MET A 260 -6.54 -20.11 4.73
CA MET A 260 -7.73 -19.46 5.31
C MET A 260 -8.55 -18.66 4.29
N PHE A 261 -8.01 -18.44 3.09
CA PHE A 261 -8.74 -17.76 2.01
C PHE A 261 -9.60 -18.76 1.23
N PRO A 262 -10.69 -18.31 0.60
CA PRO A 262 -11.43 -19.13 -0.34
C PRO A 262 -10.50 -19.75 -1.40
N ARG A 263 -10.76 -21.01 -1.77
CA ARG A 263 -9.93 -21.78 -2.71
C ARG A 263 -9.71 -21.05 -4.03
N ASP A 264 -10.72 -20.35 -4.52
CA ASP A 264 -10.75 -19.62 -5.79
C ASP A 264 -10.16 -18.19 -5.71
N THR A 265 -9.55 -17.84 -4.57
CA THR A 265 -8.97 -16.51 -4.38
C THR A 265 -7.84 -16.24 -5.36
N GLN A 266 -7.98 -15.15 -6.12
CA GLN A 266 -6.96 -14.60 -7.01
C GLN A 266 -6.20 -13.45 -6.33
N THR A 267 -4.88 -13.38 -6.54
CA THR A 267 -4.07 -12.26 -6.05
C THR A 267 -4.27 -10.99 -6.89
N SER A 268 -3.92 -9.83 -6.33
CA SER A 268 -3.98 -8.56 -7.08
C SER A 268 -3.03 -8.56 -8.27
N LEU A 269 -1.81 -9.09 -8.11
CA LEU A 269 -0.82 -9.17 -9.19
C LEU A 269 -1.30 -10.06 -10.33
N GLN A 270 -1.89 -11.21 -10.01
CA GLN A 270 -2.50 -12.11 -11.00
C GLN A 270 -3.57 -11.37 -11.82
N ARG A 271 -4.49 -10.69 -11.14
CA ARG A 271 -5.53 -9.90 -11.82
C ARG A 271 -4.95 -8.79 -12.70
N ASP A 272 -3.96 -8.04 -12.19
CA ASP A 272 -3.36 -6.92 -12.95
C ASP A 272 -2.65 -7.42 -14.22
N ILE A 273 -1.98 -8.57 -14.19
CA ILE A 273 -1.26 -9.15 -15.33
C ILE A 273 -2.26 -9.76 -16.34
N HIS A 274 -3.18 -10.60 -15.89
CA HIS A 274 -4.09 -11.33 -16.81
C HIS A 274 -5.22 -10.47 -17.35
N GLN A 275 -5.61 -9.38 -16.67
CA GLN A 275 -6.55 -8.40 -17.21
C GLN A 275 -5.91 -7.40 -18.19
N LYS A 276 -4.62 -7.55 -18.51
CA LYS A 276 -3.87 -6.72 -19.47
C LYS A 276 -4.01 -5.21 -19.20
N LYS A 277 -3.98 -4.80 -17.94
CA LYS A 277 -4.10 -3.38 -17.54
C LYS A 277 -2.89 -2.51 -17.90
N GLY A 278 -1.95 -3.05 -18.67
CA GLY A 278 -0.77 -2.36 -19.20
C GLY A 278 0.38 -2.22 -18.20
N LYS A 279 0.10 -1.84 -16.94
CA LYS A 279 1.09 -1.74 -15.87
C LYS A 279 0.72 -2.65 -14.71
N SER A 280 1.71 -3.34 -14.15
CA SER A 280 1.54 -4.18 -12.95
C SER A 280 2.57 -3.83 -11.88
N GLU A 281 2.38 -4.34 -10.68
CA GLU A 281 3.33 -4.18 -9.57
C GLU A 281 4.42 -5.28 -9.59
N LEU A 282 4.68 -5.91 -10.75
CA LEU A 282 5.66 -6.96 -10.90
C LEU A 282 7.06 -6.53 -10.45
N GLU A 283 7.48 -5.30 -10.80
CA GLU A 283 8.75 -4.74 -10.36
C GLU A 283 8.81 -4.61 -8.84
N LEU A 284 7.72 -4.13 -8.22
CA LEU A 284 7.64 -3.95 -6.78
C LEU A 284 7.74 -5.29 -6.02
N PHE A 285 7.21 -6.38 -6.58
CA PHE A 285 7.28 -7.70 -5.96
C PHE A 285 8.55 -8.45 -6.34
N GLY A 286 8.76 -8.77 -7.62
CA GLY A 286 9.90 -9.54 -8.06
C GLY A 286 11.18 -8.74 -8.19
N GLY A 287 11.12 -7.56 -8.81
CA GLY A 287 12.28 -6.67 -9.00
C GLY A 287 12.93 -6.26 -7.68
N THR A 288 12.13 -5.84 -6.70
CA THR A 288 12.62 -5.48 -5.36
C THR A 288 13.41 -6.62 -4.69
N ILE A 289 12.92 -7.86 -4.74
CA ILE A 289 13.60 -9.02 -4.15
C ILE A 289 14.96 -9.23 -4.82
N ILE A 290 14.99 -9.17 -6.14
CA ILE A 290 16.21 -9.36 -6.93
C ILE A 290 17.25 -8.26 -6.62
N ASP A 291 16.81 -7.00 -6.57
CA ASP A 291 17.68 -5.85 -6.33
C ASP A 291 18.23 -5.84 -4.90
N LEU A 292 17.38 -6.12 -3.90
CA LEU A 292 17.84 -6.24 -2.52
C LEU A 292 18.78 -7.44 -2.34
N GLY A 293 18.45 -8.58 -2.95
CA GLY A 293 19.33 -9.75 -2.95
C GLY A 293 20.71 -9.42 -3.53
N LYS A 294 20.76 -8.75 -4.70
CA LYS A 294 22.02 -8.31 -5.33
C LYS A 294 22.82 -7.36 -4.41
N LYS A 295 22.17 -6.36 -3.81
CA LYS A 295 22.82 -5.40 -2.89
C LYS A 295 23.40 -6.05 -1.64
N LEU A 296 22.77 -7.11 -1.15
CA LEU A 296 23.13 -7.79 0.10
C LEU A 296 23.95 -9.07 -0.11
N GLY A 297 24.24 -9.44 -1.35
CA GLY A 297 24.95 -10.68 -1.69
C GLY A 297 24.14 -11.95 -1.43
N ILE A 298 22.80 -11.87 -1.47
CA ILE A 298 21.88 -12.99 -1.25
C ILE A 298 21.35 -13.49 -2.59
N PRO A 299 21.56 -14.79 -2.93
CA PRO A 299 21.01 -15.37 -4.15
C PRO A 299 19.47 -15.39 -4.13
N THR A 300 18.85 -15.07 -5.27
CA THR A 300 17.39 -15.09 -5.45
C THR A 300 17.01 -15.86 -6.72
N PRO A 301 17.40 -17.16 -6.84
CA PRO A 301 17.22 -17.92 -8.07
C PRO A 301 15.75 -18.16 -8.40
N THR A 302 14.91 -18.48 -7.41
CA THR A 302 13.47 -18.75 -7.62
C THR A 302 12.75 -17.50 -8.09
N THR A 303 12.94 -16.37 -7.39
CA THR A 303 12.37 -15.09 -7.79
C THR A 303 12.83 -14.68 -9.18
N LYS A 304 14.12 -14.84 -9.51
CA LYS A 304 14.65 -14.52 -10.85
C LYS A 304 14.01 -15.34 -11.95
N LYS A 305 13.79 -16.64 -11.73
CA LYS A 305 13.10 -17.53 -12.67
C LYS A 305 11.69 -17.00 -12.95
N ILE A 306 10.87 -16.86 -11.91
CA ILE A 306 9.47 -16.43 -12.00
C ILE A 306 9.34 -15.01 -12.58
N TYR A 307 10.20 -14.09 -12.16
CA TYR A 307 10.20 -12.72 -12.67
C TYR A 307 10.44 -12.64 -14.19
N ARG A 308 11.35 -13.47 -14.73
CA ARG A 308 11.60 -13.57 -16.18
C ARG A 308 10.41 -14.16 -16.92
N GLU A 309 9.82 -15.23 -16.42
CA GLU A 309 8.64 -15.88 -17.01
C GLU A 309 7.45 -14.89 -17.11
N LEU A 310 7.34 -13.97 -16.16
CA LEU A 310 6.35 -12.89 -16.17
C LEU A 310 6.72 -11.69 -17.07
N GLY A 311 7.83 -11.78 -17.81
CA GLY A 311 8.30 -10.70 -18.69
C GLY A 311 9.04 -9.56 -17.98
N GLY A 312 9.45 -9.78 -16.74
CA GLY A 312 10.28 -8.82 -15.99
C GLY A 312 11.69 -8.72 -16.57
N VAL A 313 12.20 -7.49 -16.66
CA VAL A 313 13.58 -7.21 -17.13
C VAL A 313 14.39 -6.70 -15.96
N TYR A 314 15.55 -7.34 -15.72
CA TYR A 314 16.55 -6.82 -14.77
C TYR A 314 17.92 -6.83 -15.43
N TYR A 315 18.68 -5.76 -15.20
CA TYR A 315 20.04 -5.65 -15.71
C TYR A 315 21.01 -6.37 -14.76
N LYS A 316 21.92 -7.17 -15.35
CA LYS A 316 22.95 -7.95 -14.62
C LYS A 316 23.94 -7.06 -13.88
#